data_15fa503b18b8d941cfa9e391212db7b1
#
_entry.id   15fa503b18b8d941cfa9e391212db7b1
#
_cell.length_a   1.000
_cell.length_b   1.000
_cell.length_c   1.000
_cell.angle_alpha   90.00
_cell.angle_beta   90.00
_cell.angle_gamma   90.00
#
_symmetry.space_group_name_H-M   'P 1'
#
loop_
_entity.id
_entity.type
_entity.pdbx_description
1 polymer ?
#
loop_
_entity_poly.entity_id
_entity_poly.type
_entity_poly.pdbx_seq_one_letter_code
_entity_poly.pdbx_strand_id
1 'polypeptide(L)'
;MSRAAIKLLLDEHIWQGLAEALTQRGYDVIHLNDTGHRGIDDEPLLVFAAAQGRAVLTYNTRHFVPLIRLWYEANREHAGVILSVQLPSGELLNQAERLLVTLSADELKNTVRWLQEFQADT
;
A
#
# COMPACT_ATOMS: atom_id res chain seq x y z
N MET A 1 -16.09 19.40 -1.72
CA MET A 1 -15.05 18.95 -0.78
C MET A 1 -13.99 18.15 -1.51
N SER A 2 -12.75 18.43 -1.26
CA SER A 2 -11.68 17.66 -1.87
C SER A 2 -11.57 16.30 -1.20
N ARG A 3 -11.27 15.27 -1.99
CA ARG A 3 -11.05 13.92 -1.48
C ARG A 3 -9.62 13.84 -0.94
N ALA A 4 -9.46 13.21 0.22
CA ALA A 4 -8.14 13.02 0.80
C ALA A 4 -7.31 12.08 -0.07
N ALA A 5 -6.08 12.46 -0.36
CA ALA A 5 -5.16 11.65 -1.14
C ALA A 5 -4.61 10.50 -0.29
N ILE A 6 -4.40 9.36 -0.94
CA ILE A 6 -3.78 8.20 -0.31
C ILE A 6 -2.31 8.49 -0.05
N LYS A 7 -1.85 8.15 1.17
CA LYS A 7 -0.43 8.04 1.49
C LYS A 7 -0.07 6.57 1.45
N LEU A 8 1.10 6.24 0.91
CA LEU A 8 1.46 4.87 0.65
C LEU A 8 2.78 4.50 1.32
N LEU A 9 2.84 3.28 1.86
CA LEU A 9 4.08 2.67 2.36
C LEU A 9 4.33 1.41 1.54
N LEU A 10 5.50 1.34 0.91
CA LEU A 10 5.89 0.17 0.13
C LEU A 10 6.68 -0.80 1.02
N ASP A 11 6.28 -2.06 1.04
CA ASP A 11 6.96 -3.11 1.79
C ASP A 11 8.37 -3.35 1.22
N GLU A 12 9.25 -4.00 2.00
CA GLU A 12 10.68 -4.07 1.69
C GLU A 12 11.01 -4.71 0.34
N HIS A 13 10.20 -5.66 -0.14
CA HIS A 13 10.44 -6.35 -1.40
C HIS A 13 9.84 -5.67 -2.63
N ILE A 14 9.12 -4.58 -2.42
CA ILE A 14 8.61 -3.76 -3.54
C ILE A 14 9.81 -3.01 -4.14
N TRP A 15 9.81 -2.87 -5.45
CA TRP A 15 10.84 -2.11 -6.17
C TRP A 15 10.92 -0.67 -5.61
N GLN A 16 12.13 -0.29 -5.16
CA GLN A 16 12.33 1.03 -4.55
C GLN A 16 12.13 2.18 -5.54
N GLY A 17 12.38 1.95 -6.81
CA GLY A 17 12.13 2.94 -7.86
C GLY A 17 10.67 3.35 -7.97
N LEU A 18 9.74 2.53 -7.46
CA LEU A 18 8.32 2.90 -7.45
C LEU A 18 8.08 4.12 -6.57
N ALA A 19 8.71 4.17 -5.39
CA ALA A 19 8.59 5.32 -4.50
C ALA A 19 9.12 6.59 -5.16
N GLU A 20 10.27 6.50 -5.83
CA GLU A 20 10.84 7.65 -6.54
C GLU A 20 9.93 8.13 -7.66
N ALA A 21 9.46 7.20 -8.49
CA ALA A 21 8.62 7.55 -9.63
C ALA A 21 7.31 8.20 -9.21
N LEU A 22 6.66 7.65 -8.19
CA LEU A 22 5.39 8.20 -7.70
C LEU A 22 5.59 9.52 -6.97
N THR A 23 6.66 9.66 -6.20
CA THR A 23 6.99 10.92 -5.53
C THR A 23 7.22 12.04 -6.54
N GLN A 24 7.92 11.76 -7.64
CA GLN A 24 8.13 12.73 -8.72
C GLN A 24 6.82 13.16 -9.37
N ARG A 25 5.80 12.33 -9.31
CA ARG A 25 4.46 12.64 -9.85
C ARG A 25 3.54 13.30 -8.84
N GLY A 26 4.04 13.63 -7.65
CA GLY A 26 3.30 14.37 -6.64
C GLY A 26 2.56 13.51 -5.61
N TYR A 27 2.78 12.21 -5.59
CA TYR A 27 2.16 11.33 -4.60
C TYR A 27 3.02 11.18 -3.35
N ASP A 28 2.38 10.97 -2.20
CA ASP A 28 3.08 10.76 -0.92
C ASP A 28 3.35 9.27 -0.73
N VAL A 29 4.53 8.85 -1.12
CA VAL A 29 4.93 7.44 -1.10
C VAL A 29 6.29 7.31 -0.45
N ILE A 30 6.42 6.42 0.53
CA ILE A 30 7.71 6.08 1.12
C ILE A 30 7.93 4.57 1.00
N HIS A 31 9.20 4.19 1.00
CA HIS A 31 9.60 2.78 1.00
C HIS A 31 10.07 2.39 2.39
N LEU A 32 9.71 1.19 2.83
CA LEU A 32 10.07 0.70 4.16
C LEU A 32 11.58 0.76 4.41
N ASN A 33 12.38 0.45 3.39
CA ASN A 33 13.85 0.46 3.51
C ASN A 33 14.43 1.84 3.84
N ASP A 34 13.67 2.91 3.58
CA ASP A 34 14.11 4.28 3.84
C ASP A 34 13.64 4.79 5.21
N THR A 35 12.93 3.98 5.97
CA THR A 35 12.34 4.39 7.27
C THR A 35 13.16 3.95 8.48
N GLY A 36 14.20 3.13 8.28
CA GLY A 36 14.93 2.51 9.38
C GLY A 36 14.27 1.25 9.93
N HIS A 37 13.16 0.81 9.37
CA HIS A 37 12.39 -0.36 9.84
C HIS A 37 12.55 -1.59 8.93
N ARG A 38 13.57 -1.61 8.10
CA ARG A 38 13.83 -2.76 7.21
C ARG A 38 13.88 -4.04 8.03
N GLY A 39 13.16 -5.07 7.56
CA GLY A 39 13.17 -6.38 8.20
C GLY A 39 12.21 -6.55 9.36
N ILE A 40 11.37 -5.55 9.66
CA ILE A 40 10.36 -5.72 10.71
C ILE A 40 9.28 -6.70 10.26
N ASP A 41 8.62 -7.33 11.22
CA ASP A 41 7.53 -8.26 10.96
C ASP A 41 6.29 -7.53 10.47
N ASP A 42 5.35 -8.29 9.89
CA ASP A 42 4.16 -7.73 9.24
C ASP A 42 3.25 -6.96 10.20
N GLU A 43 3.05 -7.47 11.43
CA GLU A 43 2.19 -6.75 12.38
C GLU A 43 2.79 -5.41 12.81
N PRO A 44 4.05 -5.32 13.27
CA PRO A 44 4.65 -4.01 13.55
C PRO A 44 4.66 -3.10 12.33
N LEU A 45 4.81 -3.64 11.13
CA LEU A 45 4.75 -2.84 9.89
C LEU A 45 3.37 -2.21 9.73
N LEU A 46 2.31 -2.99 9.92
CA LEU A 46 0.95 -2.49 9.81
C LEU A 46 0.64 -1.45 10.91
N VAL A 47 1.13 -1.67 12.14
CA VAL A 47 1.03 -0.68 13.22
C VAL A 47 1.69 0.63 12.83
N PHE A 48 2.91 0.57 12.30
CA PHE A 48 3.66 1.74 11.86
C PHE A 48 2.91 2.48 10.75
N ALA A 49 2.43 1.75 9.74
CA ALA A 49 1.69 2.33 8.63
C ALA A 49 0.39 2.98 9.10
N ALA A 50 -0.37 2.29 9.95
CA ALA A 50 -1.63 2.82 10.48
C ALA A 50 -1.42 4.11 11.28
N ALA A 51 -0.37 4.15 12.09
CA ALA A 51 -0.04 5.35 12.88
C ALA A 51 0.27 6.56 12.00
N GLN A 52 0.76 6.35 10.79
CA GLN A 52 1.06 7.41 9.83
C GLN A 52 -0.06 7.66 8.83
N GLY A 53 -1.15 6.93 8.91
CA GLY A 53 -2.24 7.04 7.94
C GLY A 53 -1.84 6.55 6.54
N ARG A 54 -0.93 5.58 6.45
CA ARG A 54 -0.42 5.06 5.18
C ARG A 54 -1.01 3.71 4.87
N ALA A 55 -1.48 3.53 3.64
CA ALA A 55 -1.82 2.21 3.12
C ALA A 55 -0.54 1.45 2.79
N VAL A 56 -0.56 0.15 2.99
CA VAL A 56 0.59 -0.72 2.72
C VAL A 56 0.41 -1.39 1.36
N LEU A 57 1.45 -1.35 0.51
CA LEU A 57 1.52 -2.15 -0.71
C LEU A 57 2.53 -3.26 -0.47
N THR A 58 2.11 -4.51 -0.63
CA THR A 58 2.94 -5.67 -0.31
C THR A 58 2.70 -6.82 -1.28
N TYR A 59 3.74 -7.62 -1.50
CA TYR A 59 3.63 -8.92 -2.17
C TYR A 59 3.32 -10.05 -1.18
N ASN A 60 3.38 -9.79 0.12
CA ASN A 60 3.30 -10.81 1.16
C ASN A 60 1.86 -11.17 1.53
N THR A 61 1.07 -11.56 0.53
CA THR A 61 -0.34 -11.85 0.64
C THR A 61 -0.63 -12.90 1.72
N ARG A 62 0.17 -13.95 1.72
CA ARG A 62 0.00 -15.10 2.62
C ARG A 62 -0.03 -14.72 4.08
N HIS A 63 0.79 -13.76 4.48
CA HIS A 63 0.90 -13.32 5.88
C HIS A 63 -0.04 -12.17 6.20
N PHE A 64 -0.31 -11.29 5.23
CA PHE A 64 -1.15 -10.12 5.48
C PHE A 64 -2.65 -10.45 5.56
N VAL A 65 -3.13 -11.43 4.80
CA VAL A 65 -4.56 -11.76 4.82
C VAL A 65 -5.02 -12.20 6.22
N PRO A 66 -4.35 -13.15 6.92
CA PRO A 66 -4.73 -13.49 8.28
C PRO A 66 -4.61 -12.32 9.26
N LEU A 67 -3.58 -11.48 9.09
CA LEU A 67 -3.34 -10.34 9.95
C LEU A 67 -4.47 -9.31 9.85
N ILE A 68 -4.91 -9.02 8.63
CA ILE A 68 -6.01 -8.08 8.39
C ILE A 68 -7.29 -8.60 9.03
N ARG A 69 -7.53 -9.89 8.94
CA ARG A 69 -8.70 -10.52 9.58
C ARG A 69 -8.67 -10.34 11.09
N LEU A 70 -7.52 -10.55 11.74
CA LEU A 70 -7.36 -10.33 13.17
C LEU A 70 -7.63 -8.88 13.53
N TRP A 71 -7.15 -7.95 12.74
CA TRP A 71 -7.38 -6.52 12.97
C TRP A 71 -8.87 -6.17 12.85
N TYR A 72 -9.55 -6.73 11.86
CA TYR A 72 -10.97 -6.53 11.68
C TYR A 72 -11.76 -7.04 12.90
N GLU A 73 -11.45 -8.26 13.36
CA GLU A 73 -12.12 -8.87 14.50
C GLU A 73 -11.86 -8.09 15.80
N ALA A 74 -10.70 -7.45 15.91
CA ALA A 74 -10.33 -6.63 17.07
C ALA A 74 -10.78 -5.17 16.95
N ASN A 75 -11.51 -4.81 15.90
CA ASN A 75 -11.93 -3.44 15.61
C ASN A 75 -10.76 -2.45 15.53
N ARG A 76 -9.61 -2.91 15.04
CA ARG A 76 -8.44 -2.04 14.84
C ARG A 76 -8.50 -1.41 13.46
N GLU A 77 -8.12 -0.14 13.39
CA GLU A 77 -8.18 0.62 12.14
C GLU A 77 -6.82 0.69 11.46
N HIS A 78 -6.83 0.67 10.13
CA HIS A 78 -5.66 0.90 9.30
C HIS A 78 -6.06 1.68 8.04
N ALA A 79 -5.09 2.20 7.33
CA ALA A 79 -5.37 3.03 6.16
C ALA A 79 -5.58 2.23 4.87
N GLY A 80 -5.51 0.92 4.95
CA GLY A 80 -5.70 0.01 3.82
C GLY A 80 -4.49 -0.87 3.58
N VAL A 81 -4.75 -2.02 2.98
CA VAL A 81 -3.69 -2.93 2.53
C VAL A 81 -3.94 -3.28 1.08
N ILE A 82 -2.93 -3.09 0.26
CA ILE A 82 -2.97 -3.37 -1.16
C ILE A 82 -2.05 -4.56 -1.41
N LEU A 83 -2.65 -5.64 -1.86
CA LEU A 83 -1.94 -6.88 -2.16
C LEU A 83 -1.62 -6.93 -3.65
N SER A 84 -0.47 -7.46 -4.01
CA SER A 84 -0.09 -7.59 -5.40
C SER A 84 0.69 -8.87 -5.64
N VAL A 85 0.57 -9.41 -6.85
CA VAL A 85 1.54 -10.36 -7.36
C VAL A 85 2.77 -9.58 -7.84
N GLN A 86 3.91 -10.25 -7.97
CA GLN A 86 5.10 -9.61 -8.49
C GLN A 86 4.88 -9.23 -9.96
N LEU A 87 5.21 -7.98 -10.29
CA LEU A 87 5.00 -7.43 -11.62
C LEU A 87 6.29 -6.79 -12.12
N PRO A 88 6.51 -6.76 -13.45
CA PRO A 88 7.54 -5.89 -14.01
C PRO A 88 7.32 -4.44 -13.57
N SER A 89 8.41 -3.67 -13.45
CA SER A 89 8.37 -2.32 -12.90
C SER A 89 7.39 -1.38 -13.61
N GLY A 90 7.29 -1.47 -14.93
CA GLY A 90 6.37 -0.62 -15.70
C GLY A 90 4.91 -0.92 -15.38
N GLU A 91 4.55 -2.19 -15.29
CA GLU A 91 3.19 -2.58 -14.93
C GLU A 91 2.86 -2.21 -13.48
N LEU A 92 3.81 -2.42 -12.59
CA LEU A 92 3.66 -2.04 -11.18
C LEU A 92 3.37 -0.55 -11.04
N LEU A 93 4.15 0.29 -11.73
CA LEU A 93 3.97 1.73 -11.72
C LEU A 93 2.61 2.12 -12.27
N ASN A 94 2.22 1.56 -13.41
CA ASN A 94 0.94 1.89 -14.03
C ASN A 94 -0.23 1.53 -13.14
N GLN A 95 -0.22 0.33 -12.57
CA GLN A 95 -1.32 -0.11 -11.70
C GLN A 95 -1.36 0.69 -10.41
N ALA A 96 -0.21 0.95 -9.80
CA ALA A 96 -0.14 1.76 -8.58
C ALA A 96 -0.67 3.17 -8.82
N GLU A 97 -0.29 3.81 -9.90
CA GLU A 97 -0.78 5.15 -10.20
C GLU A 97 -2.28 5.14 -10.48
N ARG A 98 -2.79 4.15 -11.21
CA ARG A 98 -4.24 4.05 -11.46
C ARG A 98 -5.02 3.89 -10.16
N LEU A 99 -4.53 3.11 -9.21
CA LEU A 99 -5.16 3.00 -7.90
C LEU A 99 -5.17 4.38 -7.20
N LEU A 100 -4.04 5.07 -7.20
CA LEU A 100 -3.92 6.35 -6.50
C LEU A 100 -4.80 7.44 -7.09
N VAL A 101 -5.03 7.44 -8.41
CA VAL A 101 -5.94 8.43 -9.03
C VAL A 101 -7.40 8.03 -8.91
N THR A 102 -7.69 6.74 -8.73
CA THR A 102 -9.06 6.23 -8.71
C THR A 102 -9.69 6.29 -7.32
N LEU A 103 -8.92 5.97 -6.29
CA LEU A 103 -9.42 5.88 -4.91
C LEU A 103 -8.98 7.07 -4.08
N SER A 104 -9.81 7.41 -3.09
CA SER A 104 -9.44 8.31 -2.01
C SER A 104 -8.98 7.53 -0.79
N ALA A 105 -8.35 8.23 0.16
CA ALA A 105 -7.94 7.62 1.41
C ALA A 105 -9.13 7.01 2.17
N ASP A 106 -10.28 7.68 2.15
CA ASP A 106 -11.48 7.19 2.84
C ASP A 106 -12.01 5.90 2.21
N GLU A 107 -11.92 5.78 0.89
CA GLU A 107 -12.37 4.57 0.20
C GLU A 107 -11.46 3.38 0.48
N LEU A 108 -10.19 3.63 0.78
CA LEU A 108 -9.22 2.57 1.03
C LEU A 108 -9.14 2.19 2.51
N LYS A 109 -9.49 3.10 3.40
CA LYS A 109 -9.40 2.88 4.85
C LYS A 109 -10.14 1.61 5.28
N ASN A 110 -9.45 0.78 6.07
CA ASN A 110 -9.98 -0.48 6.61
C ASN A 110 -10.37 -1.49 5.53
N THR A 111 -9.79 -1.38 4.33
CA THR A 111 -10.08 -2.32 3.24
C THR A 111 -8.83 -3.05 2.79
N VAL A 112 -9.07 -4.13 2.06
CA VAL A 112 -8.04 -4.89 1.36
C VAL A 112 -8.37 -4.87 -0.12
N ARG A 113 -7.40 -4.47 -0.93
CA ARG A 113 -7.60 -4.41 -2.38
C ARG A 113 -6.45 -5.13 -3.07
N TRP A 114 -6.75 -5.71 -4.23
CA TRP A 114 -5.71 -6.23 -5.09
C TRP A 114 -5.29 -5.15 -6.08
N LEU A 115 -3.99 -4.94 -6.21
CA LEU A 115 -3.48 -3.96 -7.18
C LEU A 115 -3.96 -4.29 -8.58
N GLN A 116 -4.13 -5.58 -8.90
CA GLN A 116 -4.56 -6.05 -10.21
C GLN A 116 -5.98 -5.62 -10.58
N GLU A 117 -6.77 -5.12 -9.63
CA GLU A 117 -8.05 -4.47 -9.94
C GLU A 117 -7.86 -3.21 -10.80
N PHE A 118 -6.65 -2.66 -10.81
CA PHE A 118 -6.33 -1.40 -11.50
C PHE A 118 -5.45 -1.60 -12.72
N GLN A 119 -5.35 -2.83 -13.20
CA GLN A 119 -4.64 -3.07 -14.45
C GLN A 119 -5.40 -2.45 -15.62
N ALA A 120 -4.66 -2.06 -16.67
CA ALA A 120 -5.26 -1.45 -17.84
C ALA A 120 -6.11 -2.49 -18.58
N ASP A 121 -7.27 -2.06 -19.07
CA ASP A 121 -8.08 -2.87 -19.98
C ASP A 121 -7.36 -2.96 -21.32
N THR A 122 -7.37 -4.14 -21.91
CA THR A 122 -6.77 -4.35 -23.23
C THR A 122 -7.86 -4.69 -24.24
#